data_8e55ccef6994e035eaaa03843ea0cef5
#
_entry.id   8e55ccef6994e035eaaa03843ea0cef5
#
_cell.length_a   1.000
_cell.length_b   1.000
_cell.length_c   1.000
_cell.angle_alpha   90.00
_cell.angle_beta   90.00
_cell.angle_gamma   90.00
#
_symmetry.space_group_name_H-M   'P 1'
#
loop_
_entity.id
_entity.type
_entity.pdbx_description
1 polymer ?
#
loop_
_entity_poly.entity_id
_entity_poly.type
_entity_poly.pdbx_seq_one_letter_code
_entity_poly.pdbx_strand_id
1 'polypeptide(L)'
;VYYPFSEVIADNERVIVNSPLKLIDGHYEIDFDDFEQKIRDNHVKLFLLCSPHNPVGRVWKKWELEKIGEICIRYGVIVISDEIHSDFTWGDNKHLMFASLSDDFANISITCTAPSKTFNLAGLQVSNIFIPNETLRFKFKKAVDAAGYSQVNVMGLEACQAAYEYGEEWLTQLKEYLKDNIAFVREFIQTRLPKLTMIEPEGTYLLWVDFRALGLTEAQRQDLIE
;
A
#
# COMPACT_ATOMS: atom_id res chain seq x y z
N VAL A 1 2.04 1.60 -8.18
CA VAL A 1 1.09 1.60 -7.05
C VAL A 1 -0.19 0.91 -7.47
N TYR A 2 -1.00 0.48 -6.53
CA TYR A 2 -2.29 -0.16 -6.74
C TYR A 2 -3.17 0.68 -7.70
N TYR A 3 -3.54 0.10 -8.85
CA TYR A 3 -4.16 0.86 -9.95
C TYR A 3 -5.48 1.58 -9.58
N PRO A 4 -6.35 1.05 -8.69
CA PRO A 4 -7.57 1.76 -8.31
C PRO A 4 -7.34 3.12 -7.64
N PHE A 5 -6.13 3.41 -7.14
CA PHE A 5 -5.82 4.75 -6.63
C PHE A 5 -5.96 5.81 -7.71
N SER A 6 -5.50 5.51 -8.94
CA SER A 6 -5.62 6.44 -10.06
C SER A 6 -7.08 6.59 -10.53
N GLU A 7 -7.82 5.50 -10.54
CA GLU A 7 -9.25 5.50 -10.91
C GLU A 7 -10.06 6.38 -9.93
N VAL A 8 -9.92 6.12 -8.62
CA VAL A 8 -10.62 6.91 -7.60
C VAL A 8 -10.30 8.41 -7.67
N ILE A 9 -9.06 8.79 -7.98
CA ILE A 9 -8.68 10.19 -8.14
C ILE A 9 -9.38 10.80 -9.36
N ALA A 10 -9.36 10.09 -10.49
CA ALA A 10 -9.98 10.54 -11.74
C ALA A 10 -11.50 10.64 -11.63
N ASP A 11 -12.15 9.63 -11.06
CA ASP A 11 -13.61 9.58 -10.86
C ASP A 11 -14.12 10.71 -9.94
N ASN A 12 -13.26 11.20 -9.06
CA ASN A 12 -13.54 12.38 -8.23
C ASN A 12 -13.09 13.70 -8.87
N GLU A 13 -12.84 13.73 -10.17
CA GLU A 13 -12.45 14.93 -10.93
C GLU A 13 -11.21 15.62 -10.33
N ARG A 14 -10.24 14.82 -9.86
CA ARG A 14 -8.98 15.31 -9.31
C ARG A 14 -7.82 15.01 -10.26
N VAL A 15 -6.78 15.83 -10.17
CA VAL A 15 -5.57 15.69 -10.99
C VAL A 15 -4.57 14.80 -10.28
N ILE A 16 -4.06 13.80 -11.00
CA ILE A 16 -3.00 12.91 -10.51
C ILE A 16 -1.66 13.58 -10.75
N VAL A 17 -0.90 13.76 -9.68
CA VAL A 17 0.52 14.16 -9.72
C VAL A 17 1.34 12.94 -9.30
N ASN A 18 1.89 12.23 -10.28
CA ASN A 18 2.63 11.01 -10.03
C ASN A 18 4.12 11.29 -9.77
N SER A 19 4.64 10.78 -8.65
CA SER A 19 6.07 10.72 -8.35
C SER A 19 6.51 9.26 -8.44
N PRO A 20 7.11 8.82 -9.58
CA PRO A 20 7.45 7.43 -9.79
C PRO A 20 8.62 7.01 -8.92
N LEU A 21 8.55 5.78 -8.40
CA LEU A 21 9.69 5.15 -7.74
C LEU A 21 10.81 4.91 -8.76
N LYS A 22 12.05 5.01 -8.31
CA LYS A 22 13.24 4.65 -9.08
C LYS A 22 13.67 3.23 -8.74
N LEU A 23 13.95 2.43 -9.76
CA LEU A 23 14.57 1.11 -9.57
C LEU A 23 16.09 1.28 -9.59
N ILE A 24 16.72 1.07 -8.44
CA ILE A 24 18.16 1.19 -8.22
C ILE A 24 18.67 -0.14 -7.67
N ASP A 25 19.58 -0.78 -8.38
CA ASP A 25 20.19 -2.07 -7.97
C ASP A 25 19.17 -3.15 -7.55
N GLY A 26 18.04 -3.23 -8.28
CA GLY A 26 16.98 -4.20 -7.99
C GLY A 26 16.04 -3.81 -6.86
N HIS A 27 16.15 -2.60 -6.33
CA HIS A 27 15.35 -2.08 -5.23
C HIS A 27 14.62 -0.80 -5.65
N TYR A 28 13.33 -0.68 -5.31
CA TYR A 28 12.57 0.53 -5.62
C TYR A 28 12.71 1.57 -4.51
N GLU A 29 13.05 2.78 -4.88
CA GLU A 29 13.30 3.89 -3.97
C GLU A 29 12.43 5.11 -4.29
N ILE A 30 12.13 5.90 -3.27
CA ILE A 30 11.45 7.19 -3.43
C ILE A 30 12.50 8.23 -3.90
N ASP A 31 12.19 8.91 -5.00
CA ASP A 31 12.90 10.12 -5.38
C ASP A 31 12.35 11.32 -4.60
N PHE A 32 12.94 11.59 -3.45
CA PHE A 32 12.46 12.64 -2.56
C PHE A 32 12.55 14.05 -3.14
N ASP A 33 13.51 14.30 -4.03
CA ASP A 33 13.63 15.60 -4.68
C ASP A 33 12.50 15.80 -5.69
N ASP A 34 12.18 14.78 -6.49
CA ASP A 34 11.02 14.76 -7.39
C ASP A 34 9.70 14.85 -6.60
N PHE A 35 9.58 14.11 -5.50
CA PHE A 35 8.41 14.11 -4.64
C PHE A 35 8.11 15.50 -4.08
N GLU A 36 9.10 16.16 -3.47
CA GLU A 36 8.95 17.50 -2.91
C GLU A 36 8.68 18.55 -3.98
N GLN A 37 9.43 18.48 -5.10
CA GLN A 37 9.23 19.38 -6.22
C GLN A 37 7.81 19.31 -6.77
N LYS A 38 7.29 18.11 -6.98
CA LYS A 38 5.92 17.89 -7.49
C LYS A 38 4.85 18.40 -6.54
N ILE A 39 5.01 18.16 -5.25
CA ILE A 39 4.11 18.69 -4.23
C ILE A 39 4.02 20.21 -4.30
N ARG A 40 5.19 20.86 -4.31
CA ARG A 40 5.30 22.32 -4.34
C ARG A 40 4.72 22.91 -5.62
N ASP A 41 5.18 22.42 -6.78
CA ASP A 41 4.90 23.04 -8.09
C ASP A 41 3.42 22.80 -8.53
N ASN A 42 2.79 21.72 -8.06
CA ASN A 42 1.40 21.42 -8.36
C ASN A 42 0.42 21.71 -7.20
N HIS A 43 0.90 22.30 -6.11
CA HIS A 43 0.07 22.62 -4.93
C HIS A 43 -0.73 21.40 -4.43
N VAL A 44 -0.11 20.23 -4.37
CA VAL A 44 -0.74 18.97 -3.96
C VAL A 44 -1.38 19.10 -2.58
N LYS A 45 -2.56 18.52 -2.39
CA LYS A 45 -3.33 18.58 -1.12
C LYS A 45 -3.48 17.24 -0.43
N LEU A 46 -3.39 16.15 -1.19
CA LEU A 46 -3.52 14.79 -0.68
C LEU A 46 -2.39 13.94 -1.25
N PHE A 47 -1.79 13.11 -0.41
CA PHE A 47 -0.85 12.07 -0.81
C PHE A 47 -1.40 10.70 -0.44
N LEU A 48 -1.51 9.79 -1.41
CA LEU A 48 -1.86 8.39 -1.18
C LEU A 48 -0.57 7.59 -0.96
N LEU A 49 -0.29 7.26 0.28
CA LEU A 49 0.83 6.41 0.70
C LEU A 49 0.38 4.95 0.71
N CYS A 50 1.00 4.11 -0.11
CA CYS A 50 0.82 2.65 -0.08
C CYS A 50 1.93 2.04 0.80
N SER A 51 1.58 1.47 1.95
CA SER A 51 2.55 1.02 2.96
C SER A 51 2.06 -0.23 3.70
N PRO A 52 2.62 -1.41 3.47
CA PRO A 52 3.61 -1.78 2.45
C PRO A 52 3.18 -1.51 1.02
N HIS A 53 4.14 -1.28 0.12
CA HIS A 53 3.84 -0.81 -1.23
C HIS A 53 3.45 -1.96 -2.18
N ASN A 54 2.22 -1.94 -2.65
CA ASN A 54 1.70 -2.81 -3.68
C ASN A 54 1.87 -2.13 -5.07
N PRO A 55 2.47 -2.77 -6.10
CA PRO A 55 2.80 -4.19 -6.16
C PRO A 55 4.28 -4.56 -5.88
N VAL A 56 5.16 -3.58 -5.71
CA VAL A 56 6.62 -3.82 -5.72
C VAL A 56 7.18 -4.38 -4.40
N GLY A 57 6.34 -4.54 -3.38
CA GLY A 57 6.68 -5.20 -2.13
C GLY A 57 7.60 -4.43 -1.19
N ARG A 58 7.70 -3.08 -1.30
CA ARG A 58 8.49 -2.27 -0.38
C ARG A 58 7.85 -2.15 0.99
N VAL A 59 8.66 -2.25 2.03
CA VAL A 59 8.33 -1.85 3.41
C VAL A 59 9.15 -0.62 3.77
N TRP A 60 8.49 0.53 3.85
CA TRP A 60 9.18 1.80 4.05
C TRP A 60 9.90 1.84 5.39
N LYS A 61 11.15 2.29 5.38
CA LYS A 61 11.96 2.45 6.58
C LYS A 61 11.51 3.71 7.36
N LYS A 62 11.82 3.73 8.64
CA LYS A 62 11.44 4.86 9.51
C LYS A 62 11.84 6.20 8.92
N TRP A 63 13.09 6.34 8.46
CA TRP A 63 13.60 7.58 7.90
C TRP A 63 12.89 8.01 6.60
N GLU A 64 12.42 7.03 5.78
CA GLU A 64 11.65 7.33 4.55
C GLU A 64 10.28 7.91 4.92
N LEU A 65 9.59 7.28 5.88
CA LEU A 65 8.30 7.76 6.38
C LEU A 65 8.42 9.12 7.09
N GLU A 66 9.48 9.33 7.86
CA GLU A 66 9.77 10.61 8.50
C GLU A 66 9.96 11.71 7.46
N LYS A 67 10.75 11.46 6.41
CA LYS A 67 10.98 12.41 5.33
C LYS A 67 9.71 12.72 4.53
N ILE A 68 8.87 11.72 4.26
CA ILE A 68 7.53 11.93 3.69
C ILE A 68 6.70 12.87 4.57
N GLY A 69 6.63 12.57 5.87
CA GLY A 69 5.84 13.32 6.83
C GLY A 69 6.28 14.78 6.96
N GLU A 70 7.59 15.02 7.05
CA GLU A 70 8.17 16.37 7.12
C GLU A 70 7.83 17.22 5.87
N ILE A 71 7.93 16.61 4.67
CA ILE A 71 7.56 17.28 3.43
C ILE A 71 6.05 17.57 3.42
N CYS A 72 5.22 16.59 3.78
CA CYS A 72 3.78 16.76 3.82
C CYS A 72 3.34 17.85 4.81
N ILE A 73 3.93 17.92 6.00
CA ILE A 73 3.67 18.99 6.98
C ILE A 73 4.06 20.35 6.40
N ARG A 74 5.26 20.47 5.81
CA ARG A 74 5.79 21.72 5.24
C ARG A 74 4.85 22.34 4.23
N TYR A 75 4.19 21.53 3.41
CA TYR A 75 3.31 21.99 2.34
C TYR A 75 1.80 21.84 2.64
N GLY A 76 1.45 21.42 3.85
CA GLY A 76 0.04 21.25 4.26
C GLY A 76 -0.70 20.16 3.49
N VAL A 77 0.01 19.03 3.20
CA VAL A 77 -0.52 17.87 2.50
C VAL A 77 -1.06 16.86 3.52
N ILE A 78 -2.27 16.37 3.29
CA ILE A 78 -2.85 15.28 4.09
C ILE A 78 -2.38 13.94 3.51
N VAL A 79 -1.98 13.03 4.38
CA VAL A 79 -1.52 11.68 4.01
C VAL A 79 -2.64 10.69 4.22
N ILE A 80 -3.10 10.03 3.16
CA ILE A 80 -3.96 8.84 3.27
C ILE A 80 -3.03 7.64 3.19
N SER A 81 -2.79 6.99 4.34
CA SER A 81 -1.91 5.84 4.46
C SER A 81 -2.72 4.55 4.32
N ASP A 82 -2.61 3.90 3.17
CA ASP A 82 -3.18 2.57 2.95
C ASP A 82 -2.22 1.52 3.49
N GLU A 83 -2.57 0.98 4.65
CA GLU A 83 -1.76 0.02 5.40
C GLU A 83 -2.39 -1.39 5.42
N ILE A 84 -3.22 -1.69 4.44
CA ILE A 84 -3.98 -2.95 4.33
C ILE A 84 -3.07 -4.19 4.26
N HIS A 85 -1.81 -4.05 3.87
CA HIS A 85 -0.82 -5.12 3.80
C HIS A 85 0.12 -5.19 5.01
N SER A 86 -0.14 -4.45 6.09
CA SER A 86 0.73 -4.30 7.26
C SER A 86 1.21 -5.61 7.89
N ASP A 87 0.39 -6.66 7.85
CA ASP A 87 0.69 -7.96 8.46
C ASP A 87 1.64 -8.84 7.62
N PHE A 88 1.83 -8.49 6.34
CA PHE A 88 2.71 -9.22 5.43
C PHE A 88 4.05 -8.52 5.27
N THR A 89 4.98 -8.86 6.13
CA THR A 89 6.39 -8.43 6.03
C THR A 89 7.30 -9.65 6.08
N TRP A 90 8.44 -9.58 5.35
CA TRP A 90 9.34 -10.69 5.16
C TRP A 90 10.75 -10.36 5.68
N GLY A 91 11.47 -11.41 6.13
CA GLY A 91 12.80 -11.25 6.72
C GLY A 91 12.78 -10.38 7.97
N ASP A 92 13.73 -9.46 8.07
CA ASP A 92 13.86 -8.52 9.19
C ASP A 92 13.03 -7.23 9.01
N ASN A 93 12.24 -7.15 7.92
CA ASN A 93 11.42 -5.98 7.67
C ASN A 93 10.22 -5.94 8.61
N LYS A 94 9.97 -4.75 9.17
CA LYS A 94 8.84 -4.50 10.06
C LYS A 94 8.04 -3.32 9.54
N HIS A 95 6.74 -3.52 9.44
CA HIS A 95 5.84 -2.42 9.12
C HIS A 95 5.81 -1.40 10.26
N LEU A 96 5.82 -0.14 9.90
CA LEU A 96 5.65 0.99 10.81
C LEU A 96 4.43 1.78 10.34
N MET A 97 3.45 1.92 11.23
CA MET A 97 2.27 2.75 10.94
C MET A 97 2.70 4.21 10.86
N PHE A 98 2.39 4.88 9.76
CA PHE A 98 2.77 6.28 9.53
C PHE A 98 2.31 7.19 10.67
N ALA A 99 1.07 7.06 11.09
CA ALA A 99 0.48 7.86 12.18
C ALA A 99 1.13 7.65 13.54
N SER A 100 1.82 6.52 13.76
CA SER A 100 2.45 6.21 15.06
C SER A 100 3.82 6.84 15.26
N LEU A 101 4.39 7.44 14.23
CA LEU A 101 5.74 8.00 14.28
C LEU A 101 5.82 9.33 15.05
N SER A 102 4.75 10.14 15.00
CA SER A 102 4.62 11.36 15.82
C SER A 102 3.17 11.86 15.85
N ASP A 103 2.84 12.70 16.84
CA ASP A 103 1.54 13.36 16.93
C ASP A 103 1.27 14.28 15.72
N ASP A 104 2.30 14.92 15.18
CA ASP A 104 2.17 15.78 14.00
C ASP A 104 1.81 14.95 12.76
N PHE A 105 2.40 13.76 12.59
CA PHE A 105 2.05 12.86 11.48
C PHE A 105 0.65 12.28 11.66
N ALA A 106 0.28 11.91 12.89
CA ALA A 106 -1.09 11.49 13.20
C ALA A 106 -2.10 12.57 12.84
N ASN A 107 -1.80 13.84 13.12
CA ASN A 107 -2.69 14.95 12.88
C ASN A 107 -2.94 15.27 11.39
N ILE A 108 -2.03 14.88 10.50
CA ILE A 108 -2.18 15.05 9.05
C ILE A 108 -2.58 13.76 8.33
N SER A 109 -2.85 12.66 9.03
CA SER A 109 -3.06 11.36 8.43
C SER A 109 -4.48 10.83 8.53
N ILE A 110 -4.83 9.99 7.55
CA ILE A 110 -5.96 9.07 7.53
C ILE A 110 -5.37 7.69 7.29
N THR A 111 -5.39 6.82 8.30
CA THR A 111 -4.86 5.46 8.20
C THR A 111 -5.98 4.49 7.84
N CYS A 112 -5.76 3.72 6.77
CA CYS A 112 -6.71 2.73 6.26
C CYS A 112 -6.16 1.33 6.46
N THR A 113 -6.89 0.48 7.19
CA THR A 113 -6.59 -0.95 7.37
C THR A 113 -7.84 -1.79 7.12
N ALA A 114 -7.68 -3.08 6.94
CA ALA A 114 -8.81 -4.00 6.84
C ALA A 114 -8.38 -5.45 7.12
N PRO A 115 -9.28 -6.31 7.61
CA PRO A 115 -9.01 -7.74 7.76
C PRO A 115 -9.00 -8.47 6.41
N SER A 116 -9.41 -7.80 5.34
CA SER A 116 -9.69 -8.40 4.03
C SER A 116 -8.48 -9.08 3.38
N LYS A 117 -7.28 -8.52 3.53
CA LYS A 117 -6.06 -9.12 2.97
C LYS A 117 -5.43 -10.10 3.94
N THR A 118 -5.35 -9.74 5.22
CA THR A 118 -4.75 -10.56 6.28
C THR A 118 -5.50 -11.87 6.48
N PHE A 119 -6.83 -11.83 6.48
CA PHE A 119 -7.69 -12.97 6.80
C PHE A 119 -8.61 -13.42 5.65
N ASN A 120 -8.33 -12.98 4.43
CA ASN A 120 -9.11 -13.35 3.22
C ASN A 120 -10.62 -13.01 3.33
N LEU A 121 -10.95 -11.86 3.91
CA LEU A 121 -12.33 -11.44 4.18
C LEU A 121 -12.83 -10.32 3.24
N ALA A 122 -12.23 -10.16 2.05
CA ALA A 122 -12.54 -9.06 1.13
C ALA A 122 -14.04 -8.98 0.76
N GLY A 123 -14.71 -10.13 0.60
CA GLY A 123 -16.13 -10.20 0.24
C GLY A 123 -17.07 -9.60 1.30
N LEU A 124 -16.61 -9.44 2.53
CA LEU A 124 -17.37 -8.83 3.62
C LEU A 124 -17.29 -7.30 3.68
N GLN A 125 -16.42 -6.70 2.90
CA GLN A 125 -16.33 -5.25 2.67
C GLN A 125 -16.25 -4.41 3.97
N VAL A 126 -15.39 -4.84 4.90
CA VAL A 126 -15.10 -4.12 6.15
C VAL A 126 -13.72 -3.51 6.10
N SER A 127 -13.60 -2.25 6.49
CA SER A 127 -12.34 -1.56 6.68
C SER A 127 -12.36 -0.71 7.94
N ASN A 128 -11.18 -0.49 8.51
CA ASN A 128 -10.98 0.33 9.68
C ASN A 128 -10.27 1.62 9.26
N ILE A 129 -10.89 2.77 9.52
CA ILE A 129 -10.37 4.08 9.15
C ILE A 129 -10.07 4.87 10.41
N PHE A 130 -8.79 5.15 10.65
CA PHE A 130 -8.33 5.87 11.82
C PHE A 130 -7.98 7.31 11.44
N ILE A 131 -8.66 8.28 12.05
CA ILE A 131 -8.48 9.71 11.79
C ILE A 131 -8.36 10.44 13.12
N PRO A 132 -7.15 10.65 13.67
CA PRO A 132 -6.95 11.33 14.94
C PRO A 132 -7.44 12.78 14.92
N ASN A 133 -7.19 13.51 13.83
CA ASN A 133 -7.61 14.90 13.66
C ASN A 133 -9.14 15.02 13.60
N GLU A 134 -9.73 15.73 14.56
CA GLU A 134 -11.20 15.88 14.67
C GLU A 134 -11.84 16.56 13.46
N THR A 135 -11.17 17.58 12.93
CA THR A 135 -11.68 18.31 11.75
C THR A 135 -11.71 17.41 10.51
N LEU A 136 -10.66 16.63 10.28
CA LEU A 136 -10.60 15.65 9.18
C LEU A 136 -11.65 14.56 9.38
N ARG A 137 -11.76 14.03 10.61
CA ARG A 137 -12.73 13.00 10.97
C ARG A 137 -14.16 13.46 10.75
N PHE A 138 -14.48 14.71 11.13
CA PHE A 138 -15.79 15.31 10.88
C PHE A 138 -16.11 15.42 9.38
N LYS A 139 -15.14 15.90 8.58
CA LYS A 139 -15.31 16.01 7.11
C LYS A 139 -15.50 14.63 6.48
N PHE A 140 -14.73 13.63 6.90
CA PHE A 140 -14.86 12.26 6.42
C PHE A 140 -16.26 11.69 6.74
N LYS A 141 -16.71 11.77 7.99
CA LYS A 141 -18.07 11.33 8.38
C LYS A 141 -19.14 12.00 7.55
N LYS A 142 -19.06 13.31 7.36
CA LYS A 142 -20.02 14.06 6.54
C LYS A 142 -20.06 13.56 5.09
N ALA A 143 -18.92 13.21 4.51
CA ALA A 143 -18.83 12.65 3.16
C ALA A 143 -19.44 11.25 3.08
N VAL A 144 -19.18 10.39 4.05
CA VAL A 144 -19.79 9.07 4.18
C VAL A 144 -21.31 9.16 4.30
N ASP A 145 -21.81 10.04 5.16
CA ASP A 145 -23.25 10.26 5.34
C ASP A 145 -23.91 10.77 4.04
N ALA A 146 -23.26 11.69 3.32
CA ALA A 146 -23.74 12.23 2.06
C ALA A 146 -23.76 11.17 0.93
N ALA A 147 -22.88 10.16 0.98
CA ALA A 147 -22.91 9.02 0.06
C ALA A 147 -24.01 7.99 0.39
N GLY A 148 -24.79 8.23 1.46
CA GLY A 148 -25.86 7.33 1.89
C GLY A 148 -25.37 6.04 2.58
N TYR A 149 -24.08 5.97 2.90
CA TYR A 149 -23.52 4.81 3.58
C TYR A 149 -23.68 4.98 5.09
N SER A 150 -24.60 4.24 5.69
CA SER A 150 -24.96 4.43 7.10
C SER A 150 -24.51 3.31 8.04
N GLN A 151 -24.39 2.09 7.55
CA GLN A 151 -24.11 0.93 8.40
C GLN A 151 -23.22 -0.10 7.72
N VAL A 152 -22.30 -0.66 8.48
CA VAL A 152 -21.50 -1.82 8.08
C VAL A 152 -22.36 -3.08 8.27
N ASN A 153 -22.19 -4.08 7.39
CA ASN A 153 -22.94 -5.34 7.54
C ASN A 153 -22.49 -6.09 8.81
N VAL A 154 -23.46 -6.72 9.50
CA VAL A 154 -23.23 -7.40 10.77
C VAL A 154 -22.22 -8.54 10.63
N MET A 155 -22.32 -9.35 9.56
CA MET A 155 -21.40 -10.48 9.34
C MET A 155 -19.94 -9.99 9.16
N GLY A 156 -19.76 -8.83 8.53
CA GLY A 156 -18.46 -8.22 8.39
C GLY A 156 -17.86 -7.77 9.72
N LEU A 157 -18.67 -7.19 10.62
CA LEU A 157 -18.22 -6.77 11.95
C LEU A 157 -17.81 -7.97 12.79
N GLU A 158 -18.66 -9.00 12.88
CA GLU A 158 -18.39 -10.23 13.61
C GLU A 158 -17.14 -10.95 13.08
N ALA A 159 -17.02 -11.06 11.75
CA ALA A 159 -15.84 -11.68 11.14
C ALA A 159 -14.57 -10.88 11.37
N CYS A 160 -14.63 -9.55 11.33
CA CYS A 160 -13.50 -8.68 11.62
C CYS A 160 -13.02 -8.88 13.07
N GLN A 161 -13.95 -8.86 14.03
CA GLN A 161 -13.64 -9.09 15.44
C GLN A 161 -13.03 -10.48 15.63
N ALA A 162 -13.71 -11.54 15.16
CA ALA A 162 -13.24 -12.91 15.31
C ALA A 162 -11.86 -13.14 14.67
N ALA A 163 -11.59 -12.53 13.51
CA ALA A 163 -10.31 -12.65 12.84
C ALA A 163 -9.17 -12.06 13.66
N TYR A 164 -9.34 -10.87 14.22
CA TYR A 164 -8.30 -10.25 15.06
C TYR A 164 -8.17 -10.87 16.46
N GLU A 165 -9.25 -11.42 17.03
CA GLU A 165 -9.21 -12.07 18.33
C GLU A 165 -8.64 -13.50 18.28
N TYR A 166 -8.92 -14.25 17.20
CA TYR A 166 -8.63 -15.69 17.14
C TYR A 166 -7.80 -16.13 15.94
N GLY A 167 -7.46 -15.21 15.01
CA GLY A 167 -6.83 -15.57 13.73
C GLY A 167 -5.31 -15.66 13.76
N GLU A 168 -4.63 -15.47 14.88
CA GLU A 168 -3.17 -15.40 14.96
C GLU A 168 -2.49 -16.69 14.47
N GLU A 169 -2.97 -17.86 14.90
CA GLU A 169 -2.42 -19.14 14.48
C GLU A 169 -2.58 -19.35 12.97
N TRP A 170 -3.76 -19.04 12.44
CA TRP A 170 -4.06 -19.13 11.00
C TRP A 170 -3.13 -18.21 10.19
N LEU A 171 -2.94 -16.98 10.63
CA LEU A 171 -2.05 -16.02 9.96
C LEU A 171 -0.60 -16.49 9.98
N THR A 172 -0.15 -17.05 11.11
CA THR A 172 1.20 -17.60 11.23
C THR A 172 1.44 -18.72 10.24
N GLN A 173 0.52 -19.68 10.14
CA GLN A 173 0.60 -20.79 9.17
C GLN A 173 0.54 -20.28 7.72
N LEU A 174 -0.33 -19.31 7.43
CA LEU A 174 -0.39 -18.68 6.11
C LEU A 174 0.95 -18.02 5.74
N LYS A 175 1.55 -17.28 6.67
CA LYS A 175 2.85 -16.63 6.41
C LYS A 175 3.97 -17.63 6.12
N GLU A 176 4.00 -18.76 6.81
CA GLU A 176 4.97 -19.84 6.50
C GLU A 176 4.71 -20.40 5.09
N TYR A 177 3.48 -20.72 4.75
CA TYR A 177 3.12 -21.20 3.40
C TYR A 177 3.51 -20.19 2.31
N LEU A 178 3.28 -18.90 2.54
CA LEU A 178 3.66 -17.85 1.59
C LEU A 178 5.19 -17.70 1.45
N LYS A 179 5.96 -17.88 2.52
CA LYS A 179 7.43 -17.91 2.46
C LYS A 179 7.94 -19.04 1.55
N ASP A 180 7.33 -20.22 1.67
CA ASP A 180 7.68 -21.35 0.82
C ASP A 180 7.36 -21.06 -0.66
N ASN A 181 6.22 -20.43 -0.94
CA ASN A 181 5.87 -19.99 -2.28
C ASN A 181 6.86 -18.95 -2.84
N ILE A 182 7.27 -17.96 -2.02
CA ILE A 182 8.29 -16.97 -2.42
C ILE A 182 9.62 -17.69 -2.76
N ALA A 183 10.05 -18.62 -1.92
CA ALA A 183 11.27 -19.39 -2.14
C ALA A 183 11.19 -20.22 -3.42
N PHE A 184 10.08 -20.92 -3.65
CA PHE A 184 9.83 -21.69 -4.86
C PHE A 184 9.91 -20.83 -6.13
N VAL A 185 9.22 -19.70 -6.15
CA VAL A 185 9.21 -18.82 -7.33
C VAL A 185 10.60 -18.23 -7.59
N ARG A 186 11.32 -17.84 -6.54
CA ARG A 186 12.69 -17.34 -6.63
C ARG A 186 13.61 -18.40 -7.28
N GLU A 187 13.60 -19.63 -6.77
CA GLU A 187 14.41 -20.72 -7.32
C GLU A 187 14.01 -21.03 -8.76
N PHE A 188 12.72 -21.08 -9.05
CA PHE A 188 12.23 -21.36 -10.40
C PHE A 188 12.69 -20.30 -11.41
N ILE A 189 12.58 -19.01 -11.06
CA ILE A 189 13.06 -17.92 -11.92
C ILE A 189 14.56 -18.04 -12.14
N GLN A 190 15.35 -18.22 -11.07
CA GLN A 190 16.80 -18.30 -11.17
C GLN A 190 17.28 -19.50 -12.02
N THR A 191 16.60 -20.64 -11.91
CA THR A 191 17.03 -21.87 -12.58
C THR A 191 16.43 -22.07 -13.96
N ARG A 192 15.20 -21.61 -14.20
CA ARG A 192 14.43 -21.89 -15.41
C ARG A 192 14.22 -20.67 -16.30
N LEU A 193 14.24 -19.48 -15.74
CA LEU A 193 13.93 -18.22 -16.43
C LEU A 193 15.02 -17.16 -16.19
N PRO A 194 16.30 -17.43 -16.50
CA PRO A 194 17.42 -16.57 -16.10
C PRO A 194 17.42 -15.16 -16.70
N LYS A 195 16.53 -14.89 -17.68
CA LYS A 195 16.32 -13.56 -18.23
C LYS A 195 15.32 -12.71 -17.42
N LEU A 196 14.60 -13.33 -16.49
CA LEU A 196 13.67 -12.60 -15.62
C LEU A 196 14.37 -12.29 -14.30
N THR A 197 13.99 -11.15 -13.72
CA THR A 197 14.48 -10.75 -12.41
C THR A 197 13.32 -10.57 -11.45
N MET A 198 13.25 -11.38 -10.40
CA MET A 198 12.30 -11.14 -9.32
C MET A 198 12.85 -10.03 -8.42
N ILE A 199 12.04 -9.01 -8.19
CA ILE A 199 12.32 -8.01 -7.15
C ILE A 199 12.05 -8.68 -5.80
N GLU A 200 13.04 -8.68 -4.92
CA GLU A 200 12.91 -9.32 -3.62
C GLU A 200 11.85 -8.60 -2.77
N PRO A 201 10.76 -9.28 -2.36
CA PRO A 201 9.71 -8.63 -1.60
C PRO A 201 10.15 -8.39 -0.15
N GLU A 202 9.99 -7.18 0.34
CA GLU A 202 10.09 -6.84 1.76
C GLU A 202 8.74 -7.02 2.49
N GLY A 203 7.64 -6.91 1.74
CA GLY A 203 6.27 -7.06 2.23
C GLY A 203 5.27 -7.39 1.14
N THR A 204 4.01 -7.46 1.50
CA THR A 204 2.86 -7.94 0.72
C THR A 204 2.95 -9.45 0.40
N TYR A 205 1.93 -10.02 -0.25
CA TYR A 205 1.96 -11.39 -0.78
C TYR A 205 2.08 -11.43 -2.30
N LEU A 206 2.44 -10.28 -2.91
CA LEU A 206 2.63 -10.14 -4.35
C LEU A 206 4.12 -10.26 -4.69
N LEU A 207 4.40 -10.89 -5.83
CA LEU A 207 5.74 -10.95 -6.37
C LEU A 207 5.82 -10.07 -7.62
N TRP A 208 6.80 -9.20 -7.64
CA TRP A 208 7.06 -8.31 -8.77
C TRP A 208 8.23 -8.82 -9.60
N VAL A 209 7.97 -9.13 -10.87
CA VAL A 209 8.98 -9.71 -11.76
C VAL A 209 9.26 -8.76 -12.91
N ASP A 210 10.54 -8.48 -13.14
CA ASP A 210 11.01 -7.65 -14.24
C ASP A 210 11.24 -8.48 -15.51
N PHE A 211 10.46 -8.18 -16.55
CA PHE A 211 10.48 -8.84 -17.86
C PHE A 211 11.24 -8.04 -18.92
N ARG A 212 11.80 -6.87 -18.59
CA ARG A 212 12.42 -5.95 -19.57
C ARG A 212 13.55 -6.60 -20.37
N ALA A 213 14.31 -7.51 -19.75
CA ALA A 213 15.41 -8.22 -20.42
C ALA A 213 14.96 -9.17 -21.54
N LEU A 214 13.66 -9.45 -21.68
CA LEU A 214 13.12 -10.20 -22.82
C LEU A 214 13.05 -9.37 -24.11
N GLY A 215 13.11 -8.04 -24.01
CA GLY A 215 13.05 -7.16 -25.20
C GLY A 215 11.75 -7.25 -25.98
N LEU A 216 10.61 -7.59 -25.32
CA LEU A 216 9.32 -7.77 -25.98
C LEU A 216 8.79 -6.46 -26.55
N THR A 217 8.22 -6.54 -27.75
CA THR A 217 7.43 -5.47 -28.35
C THR A 217 6.13 -5.24 -27.57
N GLU A 218 5.47 -4.10 -27.78
CA GLU A 218 4.19 -3.81 -27.12
C GLU A 218 3.12 -4.85 -27.45
N ALA A 219 3.00 -5.28 -28.71
CA ALA A 219 2.08 -6.33 -29.11
C ALA A 219 2.35 -7.66 -28.37
N GLN A 220 3.63 -8.06 -28.26
CA GLN A 220 4.01 -9.27 -27.52
C GLN A 220 3.75 -9.17 -26.02
N ARG A 221 3.79 -7.96 -25.44
CA ARG A 221 3.42 -7.76 -24.04
C ARG A 221 1.92 -7.94 -23.84
N GLN A 222 1.13 -7.43 -24.77
CA GLN A 222 -0.34 -7.56 -24.74
C GLN A 222 -0.75 -9.03 -24.82
N ASP A 223 -0.15 -9.81 -25.72
CA ASP A 223 -0.41 -11.25 -25.88
C ASP A 223 -0.07 -12.09 -24.62
N LEU A 224 0.79 -11.58 -23.72
CA LEU A 224 1.11 -12.25 -22.46
C LEU A 224 0.10 -11.99 -21.35
N ILE A 225 -0.74 -10.97 -21.49
CA ILE A 225 -1.72 -10.55 -20.50
C ILE A 225 -3.10 -11.18 -20.78
N GLU A 226 -3.38 -11.52 -22.04
CA GLU A 226 -4.60 -12.22 -22.49
C GLU A 226 -4.50 -13.74 -22.24
#